data_1e8a01154a71826f1ba733f1a70d998d
#
_entry.id   1e8a01154a71826f1ba733f1a70d998d
#
_cell.length_a   1.000
_cell.length_b   1.000
_cell.length_c   1.000
_cell.angle_alpha   90.00
_cell.angle_beta   90.00
_cell.angle_gamma   90.00
#
_symmetry.space_group_name_H-M   'P 1'
#
loop_
_entity.id
_entity.type
_entity.pdbx_description
1 polymer ?
#
loop_
_entity_poly.entity_id
_entity_poly.type
_entity_poly.pdbx_seq_one_letter_code
_entity_poly.pdbx_strand_id
1 'polypeptide(L)'
;EYLPRFLQQGVKEWNKGSIELANGSRAVADYTSSSSVRGRSFNVIFLDEFAFVPNNIAEAFFMSTYPTISSGKTTKVIIVSTPNGLNLFYRMWTEAQEQRSLYKPIEIHWSMVPGRDEEWKEETIRNTSPDQFRQEFECEFIGSTNTLIHPVKLRSLVWHNPIRQEGKLDIYKDPVPGRTYTMTVDVAEGQGLDYSTFSVIDVTEIPYRLVAKYRNNQISPLLFPTIIVQTAKLYNEAFVLVEINSIGLQVSDIIHHELAYENLIKIEMKGKQGQQQTPGFKKKIAYGLKTTNQSKMIGCTNLKTLIESDKLIINDAQMITELTTFSADKKTFKAEEGNNDDLVMTLVHFGWLSAQKYFRENINNDIRKVLQQEQFNLMDQDVVPMGIIDNGIDDPFDDSSDRDLWVEDRKKLYPFDDLNWFPKL
;
A
#
# COMPACT_ATOMS: atom_id res chain seq x y z
N GLU A 1 -29.41 41.34 -2.73
CA GLU A 1 -29.50 42.82 -2.62
C GLU A 1 -28.95 43.53 -3.86
N TYR A 2 -27.98 42.92 -4.60
CA TYR A 2 -27.36 43.54 -5.77
C TYR A 2 -28.11 43.36 -7.09
N LEU A 3 -29.12 42.45 -7.13
CA LEU A 3 -29.94 42.27 -8.33
C LEU A 3 -30.93 43.44 -8.50
N PRO A 4 -31.15 43.90 -9.74
CA PRO A 4 -32.28 44.84 -10.03
C PRO A 4 -33.59 44.31 -9.50
N ARG A 5 -34.45 45.16 -9.00
CA ARG A 5 -35.73 44.79 -8.34
C ARG A 5 -36.60 43.86 -9.19
N PHE A 6 -36.61 44.02 -10.51
CA PHE A 6 -37.41 43.20 -11.42
C PHE A 6 -36.86 41.77 -11.60
N LEU A 7 -35.60 41.51 -11.19
CA LEU A 7 -35.00 40.17 -11.18
C LEU A 7 -35.01 39.55 -9.77
N GLN A 8 -35.41 40.30 -8.74
CA GLN A 8 -35.49 39.79 -7.37
C GLN A 8 -36.73 38.92 -7.22
N GLN A 9 -36.52 37.65 -6.89
CA GLN A 9 -37.61 36.74 -6.51
C GLN A 9 -38.03 37.00 -5.07
N GLY A 10 -39.33 36.88 -4.77
CA GLY A 10 -39.79 36.90 -3.40
C GLY A 10 -39.15 35.78 -2.57
N VAL A 11 -38.81 36.08 -1.33
CA VAL A 11 -38.27 35.10 -0.39
C VAL A 11 -39.39 34.57 0.47
N LYS A 12 -39.60 33.25 0.45
CA LYS A 12 -40.58 32.56 1.32
C LYS A 12 -40.00 32.23 2.68
N GLU A 13 -38.77 31.74 2.67
CA GLU A 13 -38.07 31.34 3.87
C GLU A 13 -36.61 31.75 3.78
N TRP A 14 -36.08 32.31 4.84
CA TRP A 14 -34.67 32.64 5.00
C TRP A 14 -34.25 32.24 6.39
N ASN A 15 -33.43 31.21 6.47
CA ASN A 15 -32.84 30.80 7.72
C ASN A 15 -31.31 30.69 7.58
N LYS A 16 -30.59 30.30 8.67
CA LYS A 16 -29.12 30.28 8.74
C LYS A 16 -28.48 29.35 7.69
N GLY A 17 -29.16 28.32 7.24
CA GLY A 17 -28.60 27.30 6.33
C GLY A 17 -29.38 27.11 5.03
N SER A 18 -30.53 27.81 4.83
CA SER A 18 -31.31 27.66 3.59
C SER A 18 -32.12 28.92 3.24
N ILE A 19 -32.31 29.13 1.94
CA ILE A 19 -33.15 30.14 1.37
C ILE A 19 -34.12 29.47 0.42
N GLU A 20 -35.44 29.72 0.58
CA GLU A 20 -36.46 29.31 -0.37
C GLU A 20 -37.09 30.54 -1.03
N LEU A 21 -37.12 30.54 -2.35
CA LEU A 21 -37.68 31.61 -3.18
C LEU A 21 -39.12 31.33 -3.56
N ALA A 22 -39.85 32.42 -3.94
CA ALA A 22 -41.28 32.36 -4.31
C ALA A 22 -41.55 31.43 -5.51
N ASN A 23 -40.56 31.24 -6.39
CA ASN A 23 -40.64 30.32 -7.54
C ASN A 23 -40.36 28.85 -7.18
N GLY A 24 -40.20 28.51 -5.90
CA GLY A 24 -39.89 27.16 -5.43
C GLY A 24 -38.40 26.77 -5.49
N SER A 25 -37.53 27.67 -5.99
CA SER A 25 -36.09 27.42 -5.96
C SER A 25 -35.57 27.46 -4.52
N ARG A 26 -34.65 26.53 -4.19
CA ARG A 26 -34.08 26.47 -2.84
C ARG A 26 -32.56 26.36 -2.93
N ALA A 27 -31.85 27.17 -2.16
CA ALA A 27 -30.43 27.06 -1.92
C ALA A 27 -30.20 26.60 -0.49
N VAL A 28 -29.30 25.63 -0.31
CA VAL A 28 -28.92 25.10 1.01
C VAL A 28 -27.42 25.20 1.13
N ALA A 29 -26.92 25.76 2.23
CA ALA A 29 -25.53 25.80 2.57
C ALA A 29 -25.29 24.87 3.78
N ASP A 30 -24.31 23.99 3.66
CA ASP A 30 -23.94 23.04 4.69
C ASP A 30 -22.44 22.77 4.60
N TYR A 31 -21.85 22.23 5.65
CA TYR A 31 -20.45 21.79 5.62
C TYR A 31 -20.31 20.38 5.02
N THR A 32 -19.16 20.09 4.44
CA THR A 32 -18.92 18.78 3.82
C THR A 32 -18.87 17.69 4.88
N SER A 33 -19.83 16.77 4.84
CA SER A 33 -19.90 15.61 5.71
C SER A 33 -20.57 14.43 4.99
N SER A 34 -20.36 13.22 5.47
CA SER A 34 -20.95 12.01 4.86
C SER A 34 -22.48 11.97 4.88
N SER A 35 -23.15 12.87 5.62
CA SER A 35 -24.61 12.92 5.78
C SER A 35 -25.25 14.17 5.21
N SER A 36 -24.50 15.21 4.84
CA SER A 36 -25.05 16.54 4.47
C SER A 36 -25.98 16.53 3.26
N VAL A 37 -25.81 15.59 2.33
CA VAL A 37 -26.57 15.48 1.07
C VAL A 37 -27.55 14.32 1.02
N ARG A 38 -27.51 13.40 2.01
CA ARG A 38 -28.38 12.20 2.00
C ARG A 38 -29.85 12.56 2.06
N GLY A 39 -30.64 11.87 1.22
CA GLY A 39 -32.10 12.03 1.20
C GLY A 39 -32.61 13.33 0.53
N ARG A 40 -31.70 14.07 -0.15
CA ARG A 40 -32.06 15.28 -0.88
C ARG A 40 -31.73 15.13 -2.36
N SER A 41 -32.48 15.83 -3.23
CA SER A 41 -32.19 15.93 -4.66
C SER A 41 -31.71 17.34 -4.98
N PHE A 42 -30.67 17.46 -5.79
CA PHE A 42 -30.08 18.73 -6.19
C PHE A 42 -29.93 18.81 -7.71
N ASN A 43 -30.19 20.00 -8.27
CA ASN A 43 -29.85 20.30 -9.65
C ASN A 43 -28.40 20.76 -9.82
N VAL A 44 -27.84 21.39 -8.78
CA VAL A 44 -26.47 21.87 -8.74
C VAL A 44 -25.89 21.57 -7.36
N ILE A 45 -24.70 21.00 -7.33
CA ILE A 45 -23.87 20.85 -6.13
C ILE A 45 -22.62 21.69 -6.35
N PHE A 46 -22.37 22.63 -5.44
CA PHE A 46 -21.19 23.48 -5.47
C PHE A 46 -20.33 23.16 -4.24
N LEU A 47 -19.09 22.73 -4.46
CA LEU A 47 -18.13 22.42 -3.42
C LEU A 47 -17.03 23.48 -3.46
N ASP A 48 -16.93 24.25 -2.41
CA ASP A 48 -15.93 25.32 -2.25
C ASP A 48 -14.80 24.83 -1.36
N GLU A 49 -13.58 25.25 -1.67
CA GLU A 49 -12.35 24.88 -0.94
C GLU A 49 -12.19 23.38 -0.72
N PHE A 50 -12.58 22.58 -1.73
CA PHE A 50 -12.67 21.13 -1.59
C PHE A 50 -11.33 20.45 -1.29
N ALA A 51 -10.21 21.01 -1.74
CA ALA A 51 -8.88 20.46 -1.43
C ALA A 51 -8.51 20.56 0.06
N PHE A 52 -9.21 21.40 0.85
CA PHE A 52 -9.01 21.53 2.29
C PHE A 52 -9.90 20.59 3.14
N VAL A 53 -10.75 19.83 2.50
CA VAL A 53 -11.55 18.79 3.18
C VAL A 53 -10.64 17.58 3.47
N PRO A 54 -10.57 17.09 4.71
CA PRO A 54 -9.81 15.87 5.04
C PRO A 54 -10.19 14.69 4.14
N ASN A 55 -9.21 13.91 3.69
CA ASN A 55 -9.42 12.86 2.68
C ASN A 55 -10.48 11.84 3.07
N ASN A 56 -10.49 11.39 4.34
CA ASN A 56 -11.49 10.45 4.86
C ASN A 56 -12.92 11.00 4.77
N ILE A 57 -13.11 12.30 5.03
CA ILE A 57 -14.41 12.98 4.91
C ILE A 57 -14.76 13.16 3.44
N ALA A 58 -13.81 13.60 2.61
CA ALA A 58 -14.00 13.82 1.17
C ALA A 58 -14.43 12.52 0.46
N GLU A 59 -13.74 11.39 0.70
CA GLU A 59 -14.09 10.08 0.14
C GLU A 59 -15.49 9.62 0.61
N ALA A 60 -15.75 9.69 1.93
CA ALA A 60 -17.05 9.32 2.49
C ALA A 60 -18.21 10.20 1.94
N PHE A 61 -17.94 11.49 1.73
CA PHE A 61 -18.88 12.41 1.10
C PHE A 61 -19.19 11.99 -0.34
N PHE A 62 -18.18 11.74 -1.17
CA PHE A 62 -18.41 11.30 -2.55
C PHE A 62 -19.14 9.97 -2.64
N MET A 63 -18.76 8.98 -1.84
CA MET A 63 -19.48 7.70 -1.80
C MET A 63 -20.95 7.86 -1.42
N SER A 64 -21.30 8.79 -0.52
CA SER A 64 -22.68 9.03 -0.10
C SER A 64 -23.46 9.92 -1.07
N THR A 65 -22.76 10.77 -1.82
CA THR A 65 -23.37 11.79 -2.70
C THR A 65 -23.55 11.27 -4.12
N TYR A 66 -22.70 10.34 -4.57
CA TYR A 66 -22.73 9.81 -5.92
C TYR A 66 -24.08 9.24 -6.35
N PRO A 67 -24.86 8.49 -5.52
CA PRO A 67 -26.21 8.07 -5.86
C PRO A 67 -27.15 9.24 -6.12
N THR A 68 -27.01 10.35 -5.38
CA THR A 68 -27.80 11.58 -5.57
C THR A 68 -27.44 12.28 -6.87
N ILE A 69 -26.16 12.32 -7.22
CA ILE A 69 -25.68 12.90 -8.48
C ILE A 69 -26.17 12.06 -9.66
N SER A 70 -26.02 10.74 -9.60
CA SER A 70 -26.35 9.82 -10.68
C SER A 70 -27.85 9.65 -10.92
N SER A 71 -28.70 9.91 -9.92
CA SER A 71 -30.15 9.84 -10.04
C SER A 71 -30.75 11.01 -10.85
N GLY A 72 -30.06 12.13 -10.95
CA GLY A 72 -30.49 13.32 -11.67
C GLY A 72 -29.93 13.36 -13.11
N LYS A 73 -30.80 13.38 -14.12
CA LYS A 73 -30.37 13.49 -15.53
C LYS A 73 -29.61 14.79 -15.86
N THR A 74 -29.74 15.82 -15.04
CA THR A 74 -29.24 17.18 -15.30
C THR A 74 -28.42 17.75 -14.12
N THR A 75 -28.12 16.95 -13.12
CA THR A 75 -27.34 17.40 -11.96
C THR A 75 -25.94 17.83 -12.39
N LYS A 76 -25.56 19.05 -12.01
CA LYS A 76 -24.22 19.60 -12.25
C LYS A 76 -23.44 19.61 -10.93
N VAL A 77 -22.18 19.20 -10.99
CA VAL A 77 -21.25 19.28 -9.87
C VAL A 77 -20.14 20.26 -10.24
N ILE A 78 -19.96 21.26 -9.41
CA ILE A 78 -18.92 22.29 -9.56
C ILE A 78 -18.02 22.18 -8.33
N ILE A 79 -16.73 21.97 -8.55
CA ILE A 79 -15.75 21.84 -7.48
C ILE A 79 -14.70 22.93 -7.68
N VAL A 80 -14.52 23.77 -6.67
CA VAL A 80 -13.56 24.87 -6.70
C VAL A 80 -12.61 24.74 -5.51
N SER A 81 -11.36 24.95 -5.74
CA SER A 81 -10.35 25.04 -4.68
C SER A 81 -9.03 25.59 -5.20
N THR A 82 -8.21 26.16 -4.34
CA THR A 82 -6.77 26.21 -4.54
C THR A 82 -6.17 24.83 -4.22
N PRO A 83 -5.03 24.45 -4.82
CA PRO A 83 -4.34 23.21 -4.51
C PRO A 83 -3.96 23.10 -3.03
N ASN A 84 -4.14 21.90 -2.44
CA ASN A 84 -3.70 21.64 -1.08
C ASN A 84 -3.19 20.20 -0.96
N GLY A 85 -1.92 19.98 -1.26
CA GLY A 85 -1.31 18.66 -1.27
C GLY A 85 -1.82 17.75 -2.39
N LEU A 86 -1.47 16.46 -2.30
CA LEU A 86 -1.80 15.45 -3.32
C LEU A 86 -2.99 14.58 -2.84
N ASN A 87 -4.10 15.21 -2.53
CA ASN A 87 -5.30 14.64 -1.95
C ASN A 87 -6.33 14.16 -3.01
N LEU A 88 -7.60 13.91 -2.59
CA LEU A 88 -8.68 13.52 -3.50
C LEU A 88 -8.91 14.54 -4.61
N PHE A 89 -8.82 15.85 -4.30
CA PHE A 89 -8.98 16.91 -5.31
C PHE A 89 -7.87 16.84 -6.36
N TYR A 90 -6.62 16.62 -5.97
CA TYR A 90 -5.50 16.39 -6.89
C TYR A 90 -5.76 15.19 -7.80
N ARG A 91 -6.22 14.06 -7.26
CA ARG A 91 -6.56 12.87 -8.06
C ARG A 91 -7.64 13.16 -9.09
N MET A 92 -8.73 13.83 -8.67
CA MET A 92 -9.83 14.23 -9.57
C MET A 92 -9.34 15.19 -10.66
N TRP A 93 -8.45 16.11 -10.31
CA TRP A 93 -7.84 17.06 -11.23
C TRP A 93 -6.99 16.35 -12.29
N THR A 94 -6.11 15.45 -11.86
CA THR A 94 -5.24 14.67 -12.74
C THR A 94 -6.06 13.76 -13.68
N GLU A 95 -7.09 13.07 -13.14
CA GLU A 95 -7.99 12.25 -13.95
C GLU A 95 -8.75 13.07 -15.00
N ALA A 96 -9.13 14.31 -14.65
CA ALA A 96 -9.80 15.22 -15.57
C ALA A 96 -8.83 15.72 -16.68
N GLN A 97 -7.60 16.07 -16.34
CA GLN A 97 -6.57 16.46 -17.32
C GLN A 97 -6.23 15.33 -18.29
N GLU A 98 -6.16 14.10 -17.80
CA GLU A 98 -5.89 12.90 -18.61
C GLU A 98 -7.14 12.35 -19.30
N GLN A 99 -8.28 13.05 -19.23
CA GLN A 99 -9.55 12.65 -19.83
C GLN A 99 -10.06 11.28 -19.35
N ARG A 100 -9.65 10.85 -18.17
CA ARG A 100 -10.13 9.60 -17.53
C ARG A 100 -11.42 9.79 -16.73
N SER A 101 -11.89 11.04 -16.58
CA SER A 101 -13.14 11.39 -15.92
C SER A 101 -14.01 12.31 -16.80
N LEU A 102 -15.31 12.46 -16.41
CA LEU A 102 -16.22 13.37 -17.10
C LEU A 102 -16.09 14.83 -16.66
N TYR A 103 -15.25 15.11 -15.66
CA TYR A 103 -14.98 16.48 -15.21
C TYR A 103 -14.18 17.25 -16.25
N LYS A 104 -14.49 18.55 -16.35
CA LYS A 104 -13.75 19.48 -17.21
C LYS A 104 -12.84 20.33 -16.33
N PRO A 105 -11.50 20.20 -16.41
CA PRO A 105 -10.59 21.00 -15.63
C PRO A 105 -10.56 22.42 -16.16
N ILE A 106 -10.62 23.40 -15.25
CA ILE A 106 -10.46 24.82 -15.53
C ILE A 106 -9.45 25.35 -14.53
N GLU A 107 -8.33 25.85 -15.01
CA GLU A 107 -7.27 26.47 -14.22
C GLU A 107 -7.28 27.96 -14.44
N ILE A 108 -7.20 28.73 -13.37
CA ILE A 108 -7.14 30.19 -13.39
C ILE A 108 -5.84 30.63 -12.71
N HIS A 109 -4.80 30.72 -13.50
CA HIS A 109 -3.50 31.23 -13.07
C HIS A 109 -3.58 32.73 -12.76
N TRP A 110 -2.79 33.22 -11.80
CA TRP A 110 -2.82 34.62 -11.38
C TRP A 110 -2.65 35.61 -12.52
N SER A 111 -1.81 35.30 -13.54
CA SER A 111 -1.57 36.15 -14.69
C SER A 111 -2.78 36.33 -15.62
N MET A 112 -3.82 35.50 -15.48
CA MET A 112 -5.08 35.65 -16.19
C MET A 112 -6.03 36.66 -15.54
N VAL A 113 -5.71 37.13 -14.32
CA VAL A 113 -6.55 38.05 -13.55
C VAL A 113 -6.14 39.47 -13.89
N PRO A 114 -7.05 40.33 -14.42
CA PRO A 114 -6.75 41.67 -14.75
C PRO A 114 -6.21 42.48 -13.54
N GLY A 115 -5.16 43.23 -13.75
CA GLY A 115 -4.53 44.06 -12.72
C GLY A 115 -3.51 43.32 -11.83
N ARG A 116 -3.17 42.10 -12.13
CA ARG A 116 -2.07 41.37 -11.51
C ARG A 116 -0.91 41.30 -12.47
N ASP A 117 0.20 41.94 -12.09
CA ASP A 117 1.47 42.00 -12.83
C ASP A 117 2.64 41.47 -12.00
N GLU A 118 3.85 41.53 -12.54
CA GLU A 118 5.04 41.03 -11.81
C GLU A 118 5.32 41.84 -10.53
N GLU A 119 4.98 43.12 -10.47
CA GLU A 119 5.13 43.95 -9.26
C GLU A 119 4.18 43.42 -8.18
N TRP A 120 2.93 43.19 -8.52
CA TRP A 120 1.95 42.52 -7.64
C TRP A 120 2.42 41.15 -7.16
N LYS A 121 3.04 40.35 -8.03
CA LYS A 121 3.60 39.03 -7.69
C LYS A 121 4.70 39.18 -6.65
N GLU A 122 5.69 40.05 -6.89
CA GLU A 122 6.80 40.27 -5.96
C GLU A 122 6.32 40.79 -4.60
N GLU A 123 5.33 41.68 -4.59
CA GLU A 123 4.74 42.22 -3.36
C GLU A 123 4.02 41.09 -2.59
N THR A 124 3.24 40.28 -3.31
CA THR A 124 2.49 39.15 -2.70
C THR A 124 3.45 38.10 -2.12
N ILE A 125 4.55 37.76 -2.81
CA ILE A 125 5.57 36.84 -2.31
C ILE A 125 6.25 37.40 -1.05
N ARG A 126 6.54 38.72 -1.01
CA ARG A 126 7.11 39.35 0.19
C ARG A 126 6.18 39.30 1.39
N ASN A 127 4.87 39.40 1.16
CA ASN A 127 3.85 39.39 2.22
C ASN A 127 3.44 38.00 2.67
N THR A 128 3.74 36.96 1.88
CA THR A 128 3.40 35.56 2.16
C THR A 128 4.68 34.70 2.17
N SER A 129 4.78 33.76 1.24
CA SER A 129 6.00 33.02 0.97
C SER A 129 6.01 32.53 -0.48
N PRO A 130 7.18 32.18 -1.05
CA PRO A 130 7.23 31.61 -2.40
C PRO A 130 6.38 30.33 -2.55
N ASP A 131 6.37 29.48 -1.54
CA ASP A 131 5.58 28.24 -1.57
C ASP A 131 4.07 28.53 -1.51
N GLN A 132 3.66 29.43 -0.64
CA GLN A 132 2.26 29.84 -0.58
C GLN A 132 1.82 30.52 -1.88
N PHE A 133 2.67 31.35 -2.49
CA PHE A 133 2.37 31.98 -3.78
C PHE A 133 2.16 30.90 -4.88
N ARG A 134 3.04 29.93 -4.96
CA ARG A 134 2.89 28.82 -5.93
C ARG A 134 1.60 28.06 -5.73
N GLN A 135 1.24 27.76 -4.49
CA GLN A 135 0.00 27.04 -4.17
C GLN A 135 -1.25 27.84 -4.50
N GLU A 136 -1.36 29.08 -4.00
CA GLU A 136 -2.59 29.86 -4.03
C GLU A 136 -2.81 30.58 -5.38
N PHE A 137 -1.73 30.93 -6.08
CA PHE A 137 -1.80 31.79 -7.25
C PHE A 137 -1.24 31.18 -8.53
N GLU A 138 -0.24 30.30 -8.44
CA GLU A 138 0.28 29.54 -9.59
C GLU A 138 -0.41 28.17 -9.74
N CYS A 139 -1.39 27.86 -8.90
CA CYS A 139 -2.17 26.63 -8.92
C CYS A 139 -1.32 25.36 -8.83
N GLU A 140 -0.14 25.43 -8.21
CA GLU A 140 0.72 24.25 -8.06
C GLU A 140 0.28 23.37 -6.89
N PHE A 141 0.11 22.08 -7.15
CA PHE A 141 -0.08 21.08 -6.11
C PHE A 141 1.25 20.83 -5.41
N ILE A 142 1.49 21.54 -4.32
CA ILE A 142 2.69 21.38 -3.50
C ILE A 142 2.37 20.36 -2.43
N GLY A 143 3.12 19.24 -2.38
CA GLY A 143 3.04 18.29 -1.26
C GLY A 143 3.59 18.93 0.03
N SER A 144 3.18 18.40 1.18
CA SER A 144 3.76 18.83 2.46
C SER A 144 5.28 18.77 2.41
N THR A 145 5.96 19.84 2.87
CA THR A 145 7.43 19.93 2.85
C THR A 145 8.11 18.95 3.81
N ASN A 146 7.35 18.41 4.77
CA ASN A 146 7.85 17.53 5.83
C ASN A 146 7.44 16.05 5.65
N THR A 147 7.00 15.66 4.45
CA THR A 147 6.64 14.26 4.18
C THR A 147 7.84 13.32 4.25
N LEU A 148 7.59 12.06 4.58
CA LEU A 148 8.63 11.03 4.61
C LEU A 148 9.37 10.93 3.27
N ILE A 149 8.63 10.91 2.17
CA ILE A 149 9.13 10.83 0.80
C ILE A 149 9.19 12.23 0.21
N HIS A 150 10.25 12.53 -0.52
CA HIS A 150 10.40 13.84 -1.15
C HIS A 150 9.23 14.18 -2.09
N PRO A 151 8.64 15.38 -2.05
CA PRO A 151 7.46 15.74 -2.85
C PRO A 151 7.61 15.52 -4.35
N VAL A 152 8.81 15.78 -4.91
CA VAL A 152 9.10 15.52 -6.34
C VAL A 152 8.95 14.03 -6.67
N LYS A 153 9.40 13.15 -5.76
CA LYS A 153 9.26 11.71 -5.94
C LYS A 153 7.79 11.26 -5.84
N LEU A 154 7.05 11.78 -4.86
CA LEU A 154 5.61 11.50 -4.72
C LEU A 154 4.82 11.81 -5.99
N ARG A 155 5.10 12.96 -6.62
CA ARG A 155 4.46 13.35 -7.90
C ARG A 155 4.83 12.44 -9.07
N SER A 156 5.98 11.81 -9.04
CA SER A 156 6.42 10.87 -10.09
C SER A 156 5.86 9.46 -9.95
N LEU A 157 5.19 9.15 -8.82
CA LEU A 157 4.56 7.85 -8.62
C LEU A 157 3.33 7.71 -9.50
N VAL A 158 3.30 6.66 -10.31
CA VAL A 158 2.18 6.36 -11.22
C VAL A 158 1.33 5.27 -10.57
N TRP A 159 0.03 5.51 -10.52
CA TRP A 159 -0.95 4.55 -10.05
C TRP A 159 -1.84 4.05 -11.18
N HIS A 160 -2.44 2.88 -11.00
CA HIS A 160 -3.44 2.32 -11.89
C HIS A 160 -4.49 1.54 -11.09
N ASN A 161 -5.63 1.32 -11.73
CA ASN A 161 -6.68 0.54 -11.10
C ASN A 161 -6.22 -0.91 -10.91
N PRO A 162 -6.70 -1.60 -9.88
CA PRO A 162 -6.45 -3.03 -9.71
C PRO A 162 -7.01 -3.80 -10.92
N ILE A 163 -6.34 -4.87 -11.31
CA ILE A 163 -6.81 -5.75 -12.40
C ILE A 163 -8.08 -6.52 -11.97
N ARG A 164 -8.25 -6.74 -10.67
CA ARG A 164 -9.39 -7.44 -10.06
C ARG A 164 -9.60 -6.97 -8.63
N GLN A 165 -10.87 -6.94 -8.22
CA GLN A 165 -11.26 -6.68 -6.82
C GLN A 165 -12.09 -7.86 -6.30
N GLU A 166 -11.69 -8.40 -5.16
CA GLU A 166 -12.40 -9.47 -4.46
C GLU A 166 -12.85 -8.94 -3.07
N GLY A 167 -14.06 -8.40 -3.01
CA GLY A 167 -14.55 -7.70 -1.83
C GLY A 167 -13.74 -6.44 -1.51
N LYS A 168 -12.89 -6.50 -0.50
CA LYS A 168 -11.98 -5.40 -0.09
C LYS A 168 -10.52 -5.67 -0.44
N LEU A 169 -10.25 -6.75 -1.16
CA LEU A 169 -8.93 -7.10 -1.68
C LEU A 169 -8.76 -6.56 -3.10
N ASP A 170 -7.84 -5.64 -3.27
CA ASP A 170 -7.43 -5.09 -4.57
C ASP A 170 -6.22 -5.88 -5.08
N ILE A 171 -6.31 -6.46 -6.28
CA ILE A 171 -5.26 -7.25 -6.90
C ILE A 171 -4.70 -6.48 -8.08
N TYR A 172 -3.40 -6.18 -8.05
CA TYR A 172 -2.66 -5.47 -9.10
C TYR A 172 -1.89 -6.43 -10.01
N LYS A 173 -1.55 -7.61 -9.49
CA LYS A 173 -0.90 -8.68 -10.25
C LYS A 173 -1.27 -10.03 -9.66
N ASP A 174 -1.67 -10.97 -10.50
CA ASP A 174 -1.94 -12.33 -10.09
C ASP A 174 -0.66 -13.03 -9.58
N PRO A 175 -0.79 -13.99 -8.65
CA PRO A 175 0.35 -14.77 -8.18
C PRO A 175 0.99 -15.56 -9.32
N VAL A 176 2.30 -15.61 -9.35
CA VAL A 176 3.08 -16.36 -10.33
C VAL A 176 3.80 -17.50 -9.61
N PRO A 177 3.69 -18.76 -10.07
CA PRO A 177 4.41 -19.87 -9.48
C PRO A 177 5.92 -19.61 -9.41
N GLY A 178 6.57 -20.05 -8.31
CA GLY A 178 8.01 -19.87 -8.11
C GLY A 178 8.45 -18.47 -7.64
N ARG A 179 7.54 -17.49 -7.57
CA ARG A 179 7.86 -16.18 -6.98
C ARG A 179 7.67 -16.17 -5.47
N THR A 180 8.49 -15.41 -4.80
CA THR A 180 8.46 -15.23 -3.35
C THR A 180 7.72 -13.92 -3.00
N TYR A 181 6.76 -14.02 -2.10
CA TYR A 181 5.93 -12.91 -1.67
C TYR A 181 6.06 -12.67 -0.17
N THR A 182 5.91 -11.42 0.22
CA THR A 182 5.83 -11.03 1.64
C THR A 182 4.54 -10.24 1.85
N MET A 183 3.85 -10.52 2.93
CA MET A 183 2.67 -9.80 3.37
C MET A 183 2.98 -9.09 4.69
N THR A 184 2.70 -7.80 4.74
CA THR A 184 2.80 -7.00 5.97
C THR A 184 1.42 -6.52 6.37
N VAL A 185 1.08 -6.71 7.65
CA VAL A 185 -0.28 -6.55 8.19
C VAL A 185 -0.28 -5.52 9.31
N ASP A 186 -1.20 -4.58 9.22
CA ASP A 186 -1.56 -3.63 10.26
C ASP A 186 -3.00 -3.88 10.72
N VAL A 187 -3.25 -3.95 12.03
CA VAL A 187 -4.50 -4.44 12.61
C VAL A 187 -5.21 -3.37 13.41
N ALA A 188 -6.44 -3.04 13.02
CA ALA A 188 -7.34 -2.15 13.74
C ALA A 188 -8.43 -2.93 14.50
N GLU A 189 -9.12 -2.24 15.42
CA GLU A 189 -10.17 -2.84 16.26
C GLU A 189 -11.50 -3.11 15.51
N GLY A 190 -11.64 -2.65 14.25
CA GLY A 190 -12.85 -2.84 13.45
C GLY A 190 -14.05 -1.99 13.89
N GLN A 191 -13.79 -0.88 14.60
CA GLN A 191 -14.82 0.03 15.11
C GLN A 191 -15.20 1.15 14.13
N GLY A 192 -14.69 1.09 12.90
CA GLY A 192 -15.00 2.06 11.83
C GLY A 192 -14.12 3.31 11.85
N LEU A 193 -13.13 3.41 12.73
CA LEU A 193 -12.16 4.51 12.80
C LEU A 193 -10.93 4.17 11.96
N ASP A 194 -10.05 3.33 12.47
CA ASP A 194 -8.84 2.89 11.79
C ASP A 194 -9.13 1.66 10.92
N TYR A 195 -8.28 1.40 9.95
CA TYR A 195 -8.44 0.29 9.01
C TYR A 195 -7.52 -0.88 9.36
N SER A 196 -8.07 -2.09 9.35
CA SER A 196 -7.27 -3.30 9.23
C SER A 196 -6.80 -3.43 7.79
N THR A 197 -5.49 -3.47 7.59
CA THR A 197 -4.86 -3.43 6.27
C THR A 197 -3.78 -4.48 6.14
N PHE A 198 -3.55 -4.94 4.91
CA PHE A 198 -2.31 -5.61 4.56
C PHE A 198 -1.88 -5.28 3.13
N SER A 199 -0.59 -5.41 2.89
CA SER A 199 0.05 -5.25 1.59
C SER A 199 0.81 -6.51 1.24
N VAL A 200 0.60 -7.04 0.03
CA VAL A 200 1.38 -8.17 -0.52
C VAL A 200 2.39 -7.62 -1.51
N ILE A 201 3.64 -7.96 -1.30
CA ILE A 201 4.78 -7.45 -2.08
C ILE A 201 5.55 -8.62 -2.67
N ASP A 202 5.74 -8.61 -3.99
CA ASP A 202 6.63 -9.51 -4.71
C ASP A 202 8.09 -9.09 -4.39
N VAL A 203 8.82 -9.97 -3.73
CA VAL A 203 10.19 -9.73 -3.28
C VAL A 203 11.23 -10.57 -4.01
N THR A 204 10.82 -11.26 -5.07
CA THR A 204 11.68 -12.15 -5.85
C THR A 204 12.86 -11.41 -6.47
N GLU A 205 12.64 -10.21 -6.97
CA GLU A 205 13.65 -9.38 -7.65
C GLU A 205 13.46 -7.89 -7.32
N ILE A 206 14.52 -7.10 -7.47
CA ILE A 206 14.46 -5.64 -7.35
C ILE A 206 14.23 -5.04 -8.74
N PRO A 207 13.25 -4.14 -8.91
CA PRO A 207 12.43 -3.51 -7.89
C PRO A 207 11.34 -4.43 -7.33
N TYR A 208 11.19 -4.43 -6.00
CA TYR A 208 10.04 -5.03 -5.34
C TYR A 208 8.73 -4.40 -5.83
N ARG A 209 7.63 -5.15 -5.82
CA ARG A 209 6.34 -4.66 -6.38
C ARG A 209 5.18 -4.95 -5.45
N LEU A 210 4.35 -3.96 -5.21
CA LEU A 210 3.03 -4.17 -4.62
C LEU A 210 2.17 -4.97 -5.62
N VAL A 211 1.65 -6.12 -5.20
CA VAL A 211 0.84 -7.01 -6.04
C VAL A 211 -0.60 -7.13 -5.56
N ALA A 212 -0.85 -6.94 -4.26
CA ALA A 212 -2.21 -6.88 -3.72
C ALA A 212 -2.25 -6.02 -2.45
N LYS A 213 -3.45 -5.50 -2.16
CA LYS A 213 -3.75 -4.68 -0.98
C LYS A 213 -5.13 -5.01 -0.44
N TYR A 214 -5.26 -5.05 0.87
CA TYR A 214 -6.55 -5.14 1.58
C TYR A 214 -6.73 -3.95 2.50
N ARG A 215 -7.94 -3.38 2.57
CA ARG A 215 -8.27 -2.28 3.47
C ARG A 215 -9.73 -2.35 3.92
N ASN A 216 -9.98 -2.49 5.22
CA ASN A 216 -11.33 -2.56 5.76
C ASN A 216 -11.36 -2.08 7.23
N ASN A 217 -12.25 -1.14 7.55
CA ASN A 217 -12.42 -0.62 8.91
C ASN A 217 -13.58 -1.25 9.70
N GLN A 218 -14.27 -2.23 9.13
CA GLN A 218 -15.42 -2.90 9.74
C GLN A 218 -15.17 -4.38 9.99
N ILE A 219 -14.02 -4.92 9.57
CA ILE A 219 -13.72 -6.32 9.75
C ILE A 219 -13.42 -6.62 11.21
N SER A 220 -14.06 -7.69 11.71
CA SER A 220 -13.73 -8.19 13.05
C SER A 220 -12.31 -8.75 13.10
N PRO A 221 -11.53 -8.44 14.16
CA PRO A 221 -10.21 -9.03 14.37
C PRO A 221 -10.22 -10.57 14.43
N LEU A 222 -11.34 -11.20 14.71
CA LEU A 222 -11.49 -12.65 14.71
C LEU A 222 -11.62 -13.26 13.30
N LEU A 223 -12.14 -12.48 12.34
CA LEU A 223 -12.31 -12.94 10.95
C LEU A 223 -11.11 -12.57 10.07
N PHE A 224 -10.41 -11.50 10.43
CA PHE A 224 -9.29 -10.99 9.66
C PHE A 224 -8.15 -12.02 9.46
N PRO A 225 -7.77 -12.86 10.46
CA PRO A 225 -6.78 -13.92 10.30
C PRO A 225 -7.07 -14.87 9.14
N THR A 226 -8.34 -15.24 8.95
CA THR A 226 -8.73 -16.14 7.85
C THR A 226 -8.46 -15.52 6.49
N ILE A 227 -8.76 -14.22 6.30
CA ILE A 227 -8.49 -13.51 5.05
C ILE A 227 -6.98 -13.39 4.81
N ILE A 228 -6.20 -13.09 5.86
CA ILE A 228 -4.74 -13.03 5.79
C ILE A 228 -4.18 -14.35 5.27
N VAL A 229 -4.55 -15.46 5.91
CA VAL A 229 -4.03 -16.81 5.56
C VAL A 229 -4.49 -17.25 4.18
N GLN A 230 -5.75 -17.02 3.81
CA GLN A 230 -6.24 -17.31 2.46
C GLN A 230 -5.47 -16.57 1.38
N THR A 231 -5.25 -15.26 1.59
CA THR A 231 -4.48 -14.44 0.64
C THR A 231 -3.00 -14.84 0.63
N ALA A 232 -2.40 -15.14 1.78
CA ALA A 232 -1.01 -15.57 1.86
C ALA A 232 -0.78 -16.90 1.12
N LYS A 233 -1.71 -17.86 1.25
CA LYS A 233 -1.70 -19.14 0.50
C LYS A 233 -1.85 -18.90 -0.99
N LEU A 234 -2.75 -18.00 -1.41
CA LEU A 234 -2.91 -17.62 -2.81
C LEU A 234 -1.59 -17.10 -3.41
N TYR A 235 -0.81 -16.33 -2.64
CA TYR A 235 0.49 -15.80 -3.04
C TYR A 235 1.65 -16.71 -2.60
N ASN A 236 1.62 -17.98 -3.02
CA ASN A 236 2.68 -18.99 -2.86
C ASN A 236 3.16 -19.13 -1.40
N GLU A 237 2.26 -19.21 -0.44
CA GLU A 237 2.58 -19.28 1.00
C GLU A 237 3.46 -18.10 1.44
N ALA A 238 3.00 -16.88 1.17
CA ALA A 238 3.74 -15.64 1.45
C ALA A 238 4.23 -15.54 2.90
N PHE A 239 5.40 -14.95 3.11
CA PHE A 239 5.91 -14.64 4.46
C PHE A 239 5.07 -13.53 5.08
N VAL A 240 4.39 -13.81 6.21
CA VAL A 240 3.47 -12.87 6.86
C VAL A 240 4.14 -12.21 8.06
N LEU A 241 4.18 -10.88 8.07
CA LEU A 241 4.58 -10.06 9.22
C LEU A 241 3.36 -9.32 9.75
N VAL A 242 2.92 -9.66 10.95
CA VAL A 242 1.81 -8.99 11.64
C VAL A 242 2.36 -7.95 12.62
N GLU A 243 1.78 -6.75 12.67
CA GLU A 243 1.98 -5.85 13.79
C GLU A 243 1.25 -6.38 15.03
N ILE A 244 1.98 -6.59 16.13
CA ILE A 244 1.43 -7.22 17.35
C ILE A 244 1.15 -6.21 18.47
N ASN A 245 0.98 -4.94 18.16
CA ASN A 245 0.48 -3.96 19.11
C ASN A 245 -1.02 -4.20 19.38
N SER A 246 -1.48 -3.90 20.57
CA SER A 246 -2.90 -4.02 20.96
C SER A 246 -3.54 -5.32 20.48
N ILE A 247 -4.54 -5.24 19.60
CA ILE A 247 -5.32 -6.37 19.10
C ILE A 247 -4.53 -7.26 18.10
N GLY A 248 -3.46 -6.76 17.52
CA GLY A 248 -2.65 -7.50 16.55
C GLY A 248 -2.00 -8.77 17.12
N LEU A 249 -1.74 -8.80 18.43
CA LEU A 249 -1.26 -10.01 19.09
C LEU A 249 -2.28 -11.14 18.99
N GLN A 250 -3.57 -10.86 19.21
CA GLN A 250 -4.64 -11.85 19.07
C GLN A 250 -4.75 -12.38 17.65
N VAL A 251 -4.66 -11.49 16.64
CA VAL A 251 -4.66 -11.89 15.22
C VAL A 251 -3.50 -12.82 14.92
N SER A 252 -2.30 -12.48 15.40
CA SER A 252 -1.10 -13.30 15.22
C SER A 252 -1.22 -14.67 15.89
N ASP A 253 -1.77 -14.71 17.10
CA ASP A 253 -2.00 -15.96 17.85
C ASP A 253 -2.99 -16.89 17.12
N ILE A 254 -4.07 -16.36 16.56
CA ILE A 254 -5.03 -17.12 15.77
C ILE A 254 -4.34 -17.68 14.50
N ILE A 255 -3.56 -16.86 13.79
CA ILE A 255 -2.82 -17.30 12.59
C ILE A 255 -1.88 -18.47 12.93
N HIS A 256 -1.15 -18.37 14.05
CA HIS A 256 -0.16 -19.36 14.43
C HIS A 256 -0.78 -20.62 15.04
N HIS A 257 -1.66 -20.47 16.03
CA HIS A 257 -2.16 -21.61 16.82
C HIS A 257 -3.43 -22.27 16.26
N GLU A 258 -4.35 -21.47 15.69
CA GLU A 258 -5.61 -22.02 15.18
C GLU A 258 -5.53 -22.35 13.68
N LEU A 259 -4.93 -21.47 12.87
CA LEU A 259 -4.82 -21.67 11.43
C LEU A 259 -3.52 -22.37 11.02
N ALA A 260 -2.60 -22.62 11.96
CA ALA A 260 -1.34 -23.33 11.82
C ALA A 260 -0.51 -22.84 10.59
N TYR A 261 -0.46 -21.52 10.37
CA TYR A 261 0.27 -20.96 9.25
C TYR A 261 1.77 -20.88 9.56
N GLU A 262 2.59 -21.62 8.82
CA GLU A 262 4.02 -21.80 9.15
C GLU A 262 4.89 -20.60 8.77
N ASN A 263 4.55 -19.87 7.69
CA ASN A 263 5.35 -18.74 7.18
C ASN A 263 5.07 -17.42 7.92
N LEU A 264 4.66 -17.52 9.18
CA LEU A 264 4.54 -16.34 10.06
C LEU A 264 5.94 -15.94 10.56
N ILE A 265 6.28 -14.65 10.38
CA ILE A 265 7.63 -14.14 10.69
C ILE A 265 7.85 -14.09 12.20
N LYS A 266 8.94 -14.72 12.63
CA LYS A 266 9.36 -14.83 14.02
C LYS A 266 10.38 -13.75 14.37
N ILE A 267 10.16 -13.07 15.48
CA ILE A 267 10.98 -11.95 15.94
C ILE A 267 11.49 -12.21 17.35
N GLU A 268 12.76 -11.90 17.58
CA GLU A 268 13.43 -11.97 18.87
C GLU A 268 13.74 -10.58 19.40
N MET A 269 13.50 -10.34 20.69
CA MET A 269 13.91 -9.13 21.40
C MET A 269 15.34 -9.30 21.95
N LYS A 270 16.30 -8.56 21.41
CA LYS A 270 17.73 -8.61 21.81
C LYS A 270 18.14 -7.43 22.70
N GLY A 271 17.43 -7.17 23.78
CA GLY A 271 17.79 -6.12 24.75
C GLY A 271 18.08 -4.77 24.07
N LYS A 272 19.32 -4.26 24.20
CA LYS A 272 19.71 -2.97 23.59
C LYS A 272 19.76 -2.95 22.05
N GLN A 273 19.83 -4.12 21.41
CA GLN A 273 19.85 -4.24 19.93
C GLN A 273 18.44 -4.22 19.32
N GLY A 274 17.39 -4.18 20.15
CA GLY A 274 16.00 -4.10 19.71
C GLY A 274 15.49 -5.42 19.14
N GLN A 275 14.54 -5.31 18.17
CA GLN A 275 13.87 -6.44 17.56
C GLN A 275 14.63 -6.91 16.31
N GLN A 276 14.79 -8.22 16.16
CA GLN A 276 15.45 -8.83 14.99
C GLN A 276 14.70 -10.08 14.56
N GLN A 277 14.59 -10.30 13.27
CA GLN A 277 14.03 -11.52 12.70
C GLN A 277 14.89 -12.73 13.07
N THR A 278 14.26 -13.86 13.41
CA THR A 278 14.93 -15.07 13.88
C THR A 278 14.31 -16.33 13.24
N PRO A 279 15.10 -17.40 13.02
CA PRO A 279 14.56 -18.71 12.58
C PRO A 279 13.74 -19.45 13.64
N GLY A 280 13.72 -19.00 14.91
CA GLY A 280 12.78 -19.53 15.90
C GLY A 280 13.34 -20.51 16.92
N PHE A 281 14.67 -20.64 17.08
CA PHE A 281 15.29 -21.59 18.02
C PHE A 281 15.59 -21.02 19.44
N LYS A 282 15.06 -19.82 19.78
CA LYS A 282 15.39 -19.13 21.04
C LYS A 282 14.24 -18.95 22.00
N LYS A 283 14.54 -18.66 23.28
CA LYS A 283 13.58 -18.67 24.40
C LYS A 283 12.56 -17.52 24.44
N LYS A 284 12.72 -16.44 23.65
CA LYS A 284 11.80 -15.29 23.62
C LYS A 284 11.49 -14.91 22.17
N ILE A 285 10.54 -15.61 21.60
CA ILE A 285 10.08 -15.39 20.23
C ILE A 285 8.68 -14.77 20.29
N ALA A 286 8.46 -13.73 19.48
CA ALA A 286 7.16 -13.19 19.18
C ALA A 286 6.84 -13.49 17.71
N TYR A 287 5.59 -13.80 17.43
CA TYR A 287 5.11 -14.02 16.07
C TYR A 287 4.55 -12.71 15.52
N GLY A 288 5.43 -11.84 15.08
CA GLY A 288 5.11 -10.51 14.57
C GLY A 288 5.97 -9.40 15.16
N LEU A 289 5.80 -8.20 14.63
CA LEU A 289 6.57 -7.00 14.99
C LEU A 289 5.81 -6.15 16.01
N LYS A 290 6.46 -5.86 17.14
CA LYS A 290 5.97 -4.81 18.03
C LYS A 290 6.46 -3.45 17.52
N THR A 291 5.55 -2.59 17.05
CA THR A 291 5.90 -1.25 16.61
C THR A 291 6.29 -0.38 17.79
N THR A 292 7.53 0.09 17.76
CA THR A 292 8.14 1.04 18.68
C THR A 292 8.66 2.23 17.90
N ASN A 293 8.95 3.35 18.55
CA ASN A 293 9.57 4.49 17.87
C ASN A 293 10.84 4.11 17.11
N GLN A 294 11.63 3.18 17.65
CA GLN A 294 12.85 2.71 17.00
C GLN A 294 12.55 1.87 15.76
N SER A 295 11.65 0.86 15.83
CA SER A 295 11.31 0.03 14.68
C SER A 295 10.60 0.83 13.60
N LYS A 296 9.70 1.77 13.98
CA LYS A 296 9.04 2.70 13.05
C LYS A 296 10.06 3.58 12.32
N MET A 297 11.04 4.17 13.03
CA MET A 297 12.10 4.99 12.39
C MET A 297 12.96 4.18 11.43
N ILE A 298 13.37 2.97 11.79
CA ILE A 298 14.12 2.07 10.89
C ILE A 298 13.27 1.78 9.64
N GLY A 299 11.99 1.43 9.82
CA GLY A 299 11.06 1.18 8.74
C GLY A 299 10.88 2.38 7.82
N CYS A 300 10.65 3.57 8.38
CA CYS A 300 10.52 4.82 7.62
C CYS A 300 11.80 5.14 6.82
N THR A 301 12.97 5.03 7.44
CA THR A 301 14.24 5.32 6.76
C THR A 301 14.50 4.38 5.58
N ASN A 302 14.24 3.08 5.76
CA ASN A 302 14.40 2.11 4.68
C ASN A 302 13.34 2.26 3.61
N LEU A 303 12.06 2.48 3.97
CA LEU A 303 10.99 2.74 3.03
C LEU A 303 11.31 3.96 2.15
N LYS A 304 11.78 5.06 2.76
CA LYS A 304 12.26 6.23 2.01
C LYS A 304 13.31 5.84 0.98
N THR A 305 14.34 5.10 1.40
CA THR A 305 15.41 4.65 0.51
C THR A 305 14.88 3.76 -0.62
N LEU A 306 13.97 2.83 -0.33
CA LEU A 306 13.39 1.94 -1.33
C LEU A 306 12.59 2.69 -2.40
N ILE A 307 11.76 3.65 -1.98
CA ILE A 307 10.92 4.43 -2.90
C ILE A 307 11.77 5.44 -3.69
N GLU A 308 12.62 6.21 -3.03
CA GLU A 308 13.42 7.25 -3.69
C GLU A 308 14.49 6.70 -4.65
N SER A 309 14.94 5.46 -4.43
CA SER A 309 15.87 4.76 -5.35
C SER A 309 15.19 3.81 -6.34
N ASP A 310 13.88 3.91 -6.54
CA ASP A 310 13.09 3.08 -7.45
C ASP A 310 13.19 1.56 -7.21
N LYS A 311 13.46 1.17 -5.96
CA LYS A 311 13.57 -0.23 -5.56
C LYS A 311 12.26 -0.84 -5.03
N LEU A 312 11.22 -0.03 -4.86
CA LEU A 312 9.85 -0.45 -4.52
C LEU A 312 8.86 0.30 -5.41
N ILE A 313 8.07 -0.45 -6.16
CA ILE A 313 7.02 0.08 -7.04
C ILE A 313 5.69 -0.05 -6.32
N ILE A 314 5.02 1.09 -6.12
CA ILE A 314 3.71 1.22 -5.51
C ILE A 314 2.74 1.74 -6.57
N ASN A 315 1.70 0.95 -6.86
CA ASN A 315 0.75 1.25 -7.92
C ASN A 315 -0.64 1.64 -7.40
N ASP A 316 -0.81 1.76 -6.10
CA ASP A 316 -2.10 2.02 -5.46
C ASP A 316 -2.30 3.50 -5.16
N ALA A 317 -3.44 4.06 -5.63
CA ALA A 317 -3.76 5.48 -5.47
C ALA A 317 -3.98 5.86 -3.99
N GLN A 318 -4.63 5.00 -3.18
CA GLN A 318 -4.90 5.30 -1.77
C GLN A 318 -3.59 5.31 -0.96
N MET A 319 -2.73 4.34 -1.22
CA MET A 319 -1.42 4.24 -0.56
C MET A 319 -0.52 5.43 -0.90
N ILE A 320 -0.52 5.86 -2.18
CA ILE A 320 0.19 7.08 -2.59
C ILE A 320 -0.41 8.30 -1.90
N THR A 321 -1.74 8.39 -1.80
CA THR A 321 -2.41 9.49 -1.09
C THR A 321 -2.01 9.53 0.39
N GLU A 322 -2.00 8.41 1.10
CA GLU A 322 -1.54 8.36 2.48
C GLU A 322 -0.06 8.76 2.62
N LEU A 323 0.82 8.35 1.68
CA LEU A 323 2.23 8.78 1.66
C LEU A 323 2.38 10.31 1.53
N THR A 324 1.45 10.99 0.86
CA THR A 324 1.50 12.45 0.69
C THR A 324 1.16 13.23 1.96
N THR A 325 0.46 12.60 2.89
CA THR A 325 0.07 13.18 4.18
C THR A 325 0.86 12.58 5.35
N PHE A 326 1.77 11.64 5.07
CA PHE A 326 2.60 11.01 6.08
C PHE A 326 3.82 11.86 6.37
N SER A 327 3.70 12.75 7.35
CA SER A 327 4.64 13.82 7.64
C SER A 327 5.37 13.63 8.98
N ALA A 328 6.48 14.37 9.16
CA ALA A 328 7.26 14.34 10.38
C ALA A 328 6.47 14.94 11.56
N ASP A 329 6.32 14.15 12.63
CA ASP A 329 5.79 14.61 13.91
C ASP A 329 6.82 14.37 15.02
N LYS A 330 7.45 15.45 15.49
CA LYS A 330 8.50 15.46 16.53
C LYS A 330 9.66 14.52 16.20
N LYS A 331 9.62 13.28 16.70
CA LYS A 331 10.67 12.25 16.54
C LYS A 331 10.23 11.05 15.69
N THR A 332 9.10 11.12 15.06
CA THR A 332 8.53 10.04 14.24
C THR A 332 7.80 10.60 13.04
N PHE A 333 7.10 9.76 12.31
CA PHE A 333 6.22 10.14 11.22
C PHE A 333 4.81 9.63 11.52
N LYS A 334 3.80 10.39 11.14
CA LYS A 334 2.39 10.00 11.22
C LYS A 334 1.57 10.70 10.14
N ALA A 335 0.34 10.25 9.92
CA ALA A 335 -0.60 10.98 9.09
C ALA A 335 -0.89 12.37 9.69
N GLU A 336 -1.07 13.35 8.83
CA GLU A 336 -1.59 14.67 9.22
C GLU A 336 -3.02 14.54 9.76
N GLU A 337 -3.44 15.51 10.57
CA GLU A 337 -4.75 15.47 11.23
C GLU A 337 -5.89 15.28 10.22
N GLY A 338 -6.79 14.34 10.50
CA GLY A 338 -7.90 13.97 9.62
C GLY A 338 -7.54 13.01 8.47
N ASN A 339 -6.31 12.51 8.40
CA ASN A 339 -5.87 11.51 7.43
C ASN A 339 -5.51 10.18 8.13
N ASN A 340 -5.45 9.11 7.36
CA ASN A 340 -5.07 7.79 7.83
C ASN A 340 -3.64 7.45 7.37
N ASP A 341 -2.94 6.57 8.10
CA ASP A 341 -1.62 6.04 7.74
C ASP A 341 -1.56 4.50 7.77
N ASP A 342 -2.71 3.83 7.87
CA ASP A 342 -2.79 2.37 8.01
C ASP A 342 -2.11 1.63 6.85
N LEU A 343 -2.33 2.04 5.60
CA LEU A 343 -1.67 1.47 4.43
C LEU A 343 -0.17 1.79 4.41
N VAL A 344 0.20 3.03 4.75
CA VAL A 344 1.62 3.42 4.84
C VAL A 344 2.32 2.65 5.94
N MET A 345 1.64 2.34 7.05
CA MET A 345 2.22 1.52 8.12
C MET A 345 2.56 0.12 7.64
N THR A 346 1.77 -0.50 6.75
CA THR A 346 2.17 -1.78 6.15
C THR A 346 3.47 -1.65 5.35
N LEU A 347 3.67 -0.55 4.61
CA LEU A 347 4.92 -0.28 3.89
C LEU A 347 6.10 0.01 4.84
N VAL A 348 5.84 0.70 5.97
CA VAL A 348 6.85 0.94 7.01
C VAL A 348 7.30 -0.39 7.63
N HIS A 349 6.38 -1.31 7.89
CA HIS A 349 6.70 -2.67 8.35
C HIS A 349 7.52 -3.45 7.32
N PHE A 350 7.20 -3.30 6.03
CA PHE A 350 8.01 -3.86 4.95
C PHE A 350 9.42 -3.23 4.91
N GLY A 351 9.52 -1.90 5.04
CA GLY A 351 10.80 -1.19 5.14
C GLY A 351 11.65 -1.70 6.30
N TRP A 352 11.04 -1.98 7.45
CA TRP A 352 11.73 -2.59 8.58
C TRP A 352 12.20 -4.02 8.26
N LEU A 353 11.33 -4.84 7.66
CA LEU A 353 11.61 -6.23 7.32
C LEU A 353 12.73 -6.34 6.29
N SER A 354 12.70 -5.52 5.25
CA SER A 354 13.71 -5.49 4.17
C SER A 354 15.12 -5.14 4.66
N ALA A 355 15.22 -4.48 5.82
CA ALA A 355 16.49 -4.19 6.49
C ALA A 355 17.08 -5.40 7.23
N GLN A 356 16.28 -6.43 7.54
CA GLN A 356 16.72 -7.57 8.33
C GLN A 356 17.65 -8.47 7.51
N LYS A 357 18.80 -8.80 8.12
CA LYS A 357 19.80 -9.65 7.47
C LYS A 357 19.24 -11.03 7.09
N TYR A 358 18.53 -11.65 8.03
CA TYR A 358 17.91 -12.96 7.84
C TYR A 358 16.88 -12.98 6.70
N PHE A 359 16.09 -11.92 6.54
CA PHE A 359 15.14 -11.79 5.45
C PHE A 359 15.86 -11.77 4.08
N ARG A 360 16.94 -10.98 3.97
CA ARG A 360 17.75 -10.91 2.74
C ARG A 360 18.41 -12.24 2.40
N GLU A 361 18.89 -12.96 3.42
CA GLU A 361 19.52 -14.27 3.23
C GLU A 361 18.50 -15.33 2.79
N ASN A 362 17.29 -15.33 3.35
CA ASN A 362 16.22 -16.27 2.96
C ASN A 362 15.75 -16.05 1.53
N ILE A 363 15.48 -14.82 1.14
CA ILE A 363 15.11 -14.51 -0.25
C ILE A 363 16.21 -14.96 -1.21
N ASN A 364 17.48 -14.69 -0.91
CA ASN A 364 18.58 -15.12 -1.75
C ASN A 364 18.69 -16.66 -1.84
N ASN A 365 18.38 -17.37 -0.76
CA ASN A 365 18.41 -18.83 -0.74
C ASN A 365 17.22 -19.43 -1.52
N ASP A 366 16.05 -18.83 -1.43
CA ASP A 366 14.87 -19.28 -2.18
C ASP A 366 15.03 -19.01 -3.68
N ILE A 367 15.58 -17.87 -4.07
CA ILE A 367 15.93 -17.58 -5.47
C ILE A 367 16.96 -18.62 -5.99
N ARG A 368 17.98 -18.97 -5.20
CA ARG A 368 18.97 -20.01 -5.59
C ARG A 368 18.32 -21.38 -5.77
N LYS A 369 17.39 -21.75 -4.89
CA LYS A 369 16.64 -23.02 -5.01
C LYS A 369 15.81 -23.05 -6.28
N VAL A 370 15.08 -21.96 -6.58
CA VAL A 370 14.27 -21.85 -7.79
C VAL A 370 15.16 -21.95 -9.04
N LEU A 371 16.26 -21.22 -9.09
CA LEU A 371 17.22 -21.30 -10.21
C LEU A 371 17.82 -22.69 -10.36
N GLN A 372 18.15 -23.39 -9.26
CA GLN A 372 18.60 -24.77 -9.31
C GLN A 372 17.51 -25.71 -9.84
N GLN A 373 16.28 -25.54 -9.41
CA GLN A 373 15.14 -26.34 -9.88
C GLN A 373 14.87 -26.10 -11.37
N GLU A 374 14.94 -24.87 -11.84
CA GLU A 374 14.84 -24.56 -13.27
C GLU A 374 15.98 -25.16 -14.08
N GLN A 375 17.21 -25.12 -13.57
CA GLN A 375 18.37 -25.80 -14.21
C GLN A 375 18.16 -27.31 -14.25
N PHE A 376 17.69 -27.93 -13.17
CA PHE A 376 17.35 -29.35 -13.15
C PHE A 376 16.24 -29.68 -14.17
N ASN A 377 15.18 -28.90 -14.22
CA ASN A 377 14.10 -29.11 -15.19
C ASN A 377 14.54 -28.92 -16.64
N LEU A 378 15.48 -27.99 -16.92
CA LEU A 378 16.07 -27.85 -18.24
C LEU A 378 16.99 -29.04 -18.59
N MET A 379 17.77 -29.52 -17.62
CA MET A 379 18.60 -30.72 -17.80
C MET A 379 17.75 -31.98 -18.04
N ASP A 380 16.60 -32.13 -17.35
CA ASP A 380 15.66 -33.24 -17.55
C ASP A 380 14.97 -33.17 -18.92
N GLN A 381 14.77 -31.98 -19.48
CA GLN A 381 14.23 -31.82 -20.85
C GLN A 381 15.27 -32.12 -21.94
N ASP A 382 16.55 -31.92 -21.64
CA ASP A 382 17.66 -32.20 -22.57
C ASP A 382 18.20 -33.64 -22.47
N VAL A 383 17.73 -34.43 -21.48
CA VAL A 383 18.01 -35.86 -21.45
C VAL A 383 17.23 -36.54 -22.54
N VAL A 384 17.80 -36.61 -23.72
CA VAL A 384 17.38 -37.53 -24.75
C VAL A 384 17.41 -38.94 -24.12
N PRO A 385 16.32 -39.72 -24.08
CA PRO A 385 16.38 -41.10 -23.60
C PRO A 385 17.38 -41.82 -24.46
N MET A 386 18.60 -41.98 -23.98
CA MET A 386 19.52 -42.94 -24.56
C MET A 386 18.89 -44.31 -24.34
N GLY A 387 18.17 -44.78 -25.31
CA GLY A 387 17.72 -46.16 -25.35
C GLY A 387 18.97 -47.00 -25.27
N ILE A 388 19.10 -47.83 -24.25
CA ILE A 388 20.04 -48.94 -24.24
C ILE A 388 19.60 -49.82 -25.38
N ILE A 389 20.32 -49.75 -26.51
CA ILE A 389 20.14 -50.70 -27.59
C ILE A 389 20.85 -51.96 -27.08
N ASP A 390 20.11 -52.80 -26.45
CA ASP A 390 20.50 -54.16 -26.20
C ASP A 390 20.49 -54.88 -27.57
N ASN A 391 21.64 -55.23 -28.06
CA ASN A 391 21.81 -55.92 -29.33
C ASN A 391 21.61 -57.45 -29.19
N GLY A 392 21.06 -57.95 -28.03
CA GLY A 392 20.70 -59.33 -27.81
C GLY A 392 21.84 -60.34 -27.92
N ILE A 393 23.05 -59.87 -27.72
CA ILE A 393 24.25 -60.74 -27.64
C ILE A 393 24.54 -60.91 -26.14
N ASP A 394 24.33 -62.11 -25.61
CA ASP A 394 24.76 -62.46 -24.25
C ASP A 394 26.29 -62.20 -24.11
N ASP A 395 26.64 -61.37 -23.14
CA ASP A 395 28.05 -61.13 -22.83
C ASP A 395 28.67 -62.38 -22.23
N PRO A 396 29.67 -63.00 -22.91
CA PRO A 396 30.31 -64.22 -22.41
C PRO A 396 31.17 -64.02 -21.13
N PHE A 397 31.13 -62.82 -20.55
CA PHE A 397 31.87 -62.46 -19.36
C PHE A 397 30.98 -62.00 -18.18
N ASP A 398 29.68 -62.35 -18.16
CA ASP A 398 28.83 -62.13 -16.97
C ASP A 398 29.17 -63.19 -15.90
N ASP A 399 30.34 -62.98 -15.28
CA ASP A 399 30.76 -63.71 -14.10
C ASP A 399 30.17 -63.02 -12.86
N SER A 400 29.15 -63.64 -12.28
CA SER A 400 28.42 -63.17 -11.10
C SER A 400 29.33 -63.01 -9.85
N SER A 401 30.61 -63.26 -9.96
CA SER A 401 31.61 -63.11 -8.88
C SER A 401 32.06 -61.63 -8.69
N ASP A 402 31.85 -60.75 -9.65
CA ASP A 402 32.35 -59.37 -9.56
C ASP A 402 31.37 -58.37 -8.85
N ARG A 403 30.14 -58.81 -8.52
CA ARG A 403 29.22 -57.94 -7.78
C ARG A 403 29.66 -57.65 -6.36
N ASP A 404 30.38 -58.52 -5.75
CA ASP A 404 30.84 -58.36 -4.36
C ASP A 404 32.09 -57.44 -4.26
N LEU A 405 32.88 -57.36 -5.33
CA LEU A 405 34.08 -56.52 -5.38
C LEU A 405 33.75 -54.99 -5.39
N TRP A 406 32.66 -54.59 -6.04
CA TRP A 406 32.22 -53.17 -6.09
C TRP A 406 31.62 -52.68 -4.78
N VAL A 407 31.11 -53.59 -3.94
CA VAL A 407 30.52 -53.24 -2.63
C VAL A 407 31.67 -53.03 -1.60
N GLU A 408 32.75 -53.81 -1.67
CA GLU A 408 33.93 -53.66 -0.79
C GLU A 408 34.75 -52.42 -1.10
N ASP A 409 34.87 -52.01 -2.36
CA ASP A 409 35.64 -50.80 -2.73
C ASP A 409 34.93 -49.50 -2.34
N ARG A 410 33.54 -49.47 -2.31
CA ARG A 410 32.80 -48.30 -1.77
C ARG A 410 33.06 -48.09 -0.29
N LYS A 411 33.23 -49.14 0.50
CA LYS A 411 33.58 -49.04 1.93
C LYS A 411 34.98 -48.55 2.17
N LYS A 412 35.91 -48.76 1.23
CA LYS A 412 37.31 -48.28 1.35
C LYS A 412 37.47 -46.87 0.87
N LEU A 413 36.65 -46.34 -0.02
CA LEU A 413 36.74 -45.00 -0.57
C LEU A 413 36.14 -43.90 0.32
N TYR A 414 35.24 -44.27 1.24
CA TYR A 414 34.60 -43.30 2.17
C TYR A 414 34.41 -43.93 3.56
N PRO A 415 35.46 -43.90 4.42
CA PRO A 415 35.27 -44.23 5.83
C PRO A 415 34.51 -43.11 6.49
N PHE A 416 33.17 -43.31 6.66
CA PHE A 416 32.28 -42.36 7.36
C PHE A 416 32.33 -42.54 8.89
N ASP A 417 33.42 -42.96 9.49
CA ASP A 417 33.53 -43.19 10.93
C ASP A 417 34.45 -42.21 11.68
N ASP A 418 34.79 -41.03 11.11
CA ASP A 418 35.56 -40.02 11.84
C ASP A 418 34.86 -38.64 11.79
N LEU A 419 33.61 -38.55 12.32
CA LEU A 419 32.98 -37.29 12.72
C LEU A 419 33.32 -36.90 14.16
N ASN A 420 34.62 -36.79 14.47
CA ASN A 420 35.15 -36.15 15.66
C ASN A 420 35.74 -34.76 15.31
N TRP A 421 34.88 -33.89 14.74
CA TRP A 421 35.26 -32.49 14.48
C TRP A 421 34.31 -31.50 15.18
N PHE A 422 34.05 -31.72 16.48
CA PHE A 422 33.54 -30.66 17.33
C PHE A 422 34.52 -30.43 18.46
N PRO A 423 35.18 -29.25 18.54
CA PRO A 423 35.93 -28.89 19.73
C PRO A 423 34.92 -28.72 20.88
N LYS A 424 35.15 -29.41 21.97
CA LYS A 424 34.52 -29.21 23.26
C LYS A 424 34.91 -27.81 23.76
N LEU A 425 33.95 -26.88 23.82
CA LEU A 425 33.92 -25.74 24.75
C LEU A 425 32.49 -25.53 25.19
#